data_72cb7a766afc3ff144be872858234253
#
_entry.id   72cb7a766afc3ff144be872858234253
#
_cell.length_a   1.000
_cell.length_b   1.000
_cell.length_c   1.000
_cell.angle_alpha   90.00
_cell.angle_beta   90.00
_cell.angle_gamma   90.00
#
_symmetry.space_group_name_H-M   'P 1'
#
loop_
_entity.id
_entity.type
_entity.pdbx_description
1 polymer ?
#
loop_
_entity_poly.entity_id
_entity_poly.type
_entity_poly.pdbx_seq_one_letter_code
_entity_poly.pdbx_strand_id
1 'polypeptide(L)'
;MKKFLCALMMAVLALGITACGGAAEQSAPAPAAKTETAAPAADGGKKILVAYFSHTGNTEKVAQLIQSKTGADIFKIETATPYPSVYRETTELAKQEKADNARPALKNKVENMAQYDVVFVGYPIWWYTAPMAVATFADGYDFSGKTVITFCTSGGSPISESTPDINKWFKGANVIEGIRAYPDDTAATEKWLAGLNL
;
A
#
# COMPACT_ATOMS: atom_id res chain seq x y z
N MET A 1 37.24 -23.81 -33.76
CA MET A 1 38.69 -23.82 -33.99
C MET A 1 39.31 -22.76 -33.08
N LYS A 2 40.30 -23.19 -32.28
CA LYS A 2 41.27 -22.43 -31.46
C LYS A 2 40.70 -21.70 -30.24
N LYS A 3 40.63 -22.17 -28.95
CA LYS A 3 41.71 -22.67 -28.07
C LYS A 3 42.92 -21.75 -27.94
N PHE A 4 43.09 -21.20 -26.67
CA PHE A 4 44.32 -21.00 -25.89
C PHE A 4 43.93 -20.25 -24.61
N LEU A 5 43.92 -20.68 -23.38
CA LEU A 5 44.83 -21.43 -22.48
C LEU A 5 46.19 -20.75 -22.26
N CYS A 6 46.43 -20.28 -21.03
CA CYS A 6 47.66 -20.27 -20.23
C CYS A 6 47.42 -19.35 -19.02
N ALA A 7 47.32 -19.74 -17.80
CA ALA A 7 48.25 -20.46 -16.88
C ALA A 7 49.42 -19.56 -16.43
N LEU A 8 49.50 -19.29 -15.16
CA LEU A 8 50.31 -19.82 -14.09
C LEU A 8 51.27 -18.84 -13.39
N MET A 9 51.33 -18.97 -12.08
CA MET A 9 52.43 -18.79 -11.13
C MET A 9 52.86 -17.36 -10.75
N MET A 10 53.29 -17.02 -9.53
CA MET A 10 53.79 -17.77 -8.37
C MET A 10 53.83 -16.86 -7.15
N ALA A 11 53.78 -17.49 -6.00
CA ALA A 11 53.96 -16.97 -4.65
C ALA A 11 55.39 -16.49 -4.37
N VAL A 12 55.54 -15.54 -3.46
CA VAL A 12 56.72 -15.44 -2.57
C VAL A 12 56.32 -14.92 -1.19
N LEU A 13 56.68 -15.74 -0.22
CA LEU A 13 56.70 -15.50 1.22
C LEU A 13 57.85 -14.57 1.61
N ALA A 14 57.64 -13.66 2.54
CA ALA A 14 58.73 -13.18 3.41
C ALA A 14 58.19 -12.70 4.77
N LEU A 15 58.65 -13.37 5.81
CA LEU A 15 58.54 -13.00 7.23
C LEU A 15 59.43 -11.81 7.59
N GLY A 16 59.06 -11.07 8.64
CA GLY A 16 59.92 -10.11 9.32
C GLY A 16 59.16 -9.23 10.29
N ILE A 17 58.82 -9.65 11.49
CA ILE A 17 59.35 -9.35 12.83
C ILE A 17 59.27 -7.89 13.30
N THR A 18 58.41 -7.73 14.35
CA THR A 18 58.42 -6.87 15.55
C THR A 18 58.96 -5.43 15.51
N ALA A 19 58.11 -4.49 15.99
CA ALA A 19 58.41 -3.66 17.19
C ALA A 19 57.17 -2.90 17.68
N CYS A 20 57.04 -2.86 18.98
CA CYS A 20 56.11 -2.10 19.83
C CYS A 20 56.09 -0.60 19.58
N GLY A 21 54.93 0.05 19.77
CA GLY A 21 54.84 1.47 20.01
C GLY A 21 53.44 2.03 19.90
N GLY A 22 52.72 2.07 20.99
CA GLY A 22 51.84 3.13 21.51
C GLY A 22 50.71 3.72 20.64
N ALA A 23 49.47 3.38 21.04
CA ALA A 23 48.33 4.26 21.22
C ALA A 23 47.91 5.22 20.10
N ALA A 24 46.77 4.91 19.49
CA ALA A 24 45.54 5.74 19.42
C ALA A 24 44.52 4.98 18.55
N GLU A 25 43.57 4.36 19.21
CA GLU A 25 42.35 3.86 18.58
C GLU A 25 41.56 5.04 18.05
N GLN A 26 41.49 5.15 16.74
CA GLN A 26 40.54 5.97 16.06
C GLN A 26 39.44 5.05 15.56
N SER A 27 38.41 4.89 16.40
CA SER A 27 37.18 4.18 16.09
C SER A 27 36.51 4.82 14.88
N ALA A 28 36.42 4.10 13.80
CA ALA A 28 35.51 4.43 12.71
C ALA A 28 34.08 4.33 13.21
N PRO A 29 33.18 5.28 12.89
CA PRO A 29 31.78 5.18 13.29
C PRO A 29 31.10 4.06 12.49
N ALA A 30 30.49 3.12 13.20
CA ALA A 30 29.58 2.14 12.65
C ALA A 30 28.40 2.84 11.96
N PRO A 31 27.83 2.28 10.87
CA PRO A 31 26.66 2.83 10.23
C PRO A 31 25.50 2.82 11.22
N ALA A 32 24.90 3.99 11.45
CA ALA A 32 23.73 4.17 12.28
C ALA A 32 22.61 3.27 11.78
N ALA A 33 22.23 2.30 12.60
CA ALA A 33 20.99 1.56 12.44
C ALA A 33 19.85 2.60 12.46
N LYS A 34 19.07 2.63 11.39
CA LYS A 34 17.81 3.36 11.36
C LYS A 34 16.92 2.74 12.42
N THR A 35 16.75 3.43 13.51
CA THR A 35 15.74 3.12 14.52
C THR A 35 14.39 3.30 13.85
N GLU A 36 13.77 2.22 13.44
CA GLU A 36 12.34 2.20 13.17
C GLU A 36 11.66 2.58 14.48
N THR A 37 11.12 3.78 14.51
CA THR A 37 10.26 4.22 15.61
C THR A 37 9.00 3.35 15.54
N ALA A 38 8.97 2.31 16.35
CA ALA A 38 7.76 1.55 16.59
C ALA A 38 6.71 2.53 17.10
N ALA A 39 5.62 2.68 16.36
CA ALA A 39 4.44 3.39 16.81
C ALA A 39 3.96 2.74 18.13
N PRO A 40 3.45 3.53 19.10
CA PRO A 40 2.98 2.98 20.36
C PRO A 40 1.91 1.93 20.10
N ALA A 41 2.08 0.75 20.70
CA ALA A 41 1.09 -0.31 20.71
C ALA A 41 -0.20 0.27 21.30
N ALA A 42 -1.27 0.32 20.50
CA ALA A 42 -2.58 0.75 20.94
C ALA A 42 -3.10 -0.25 21.96
N ASP A 43 -3.44 0.27 23.12
CA ASP A 43 -4.13 -0.37 24.22
C ASP A 43 -5.46 -0.95 23.72
N GLY A 44 -5.58 -2.29 23.60
CA GLY A 44 -6.85 -3.03 23.42
C GLY A 44 -7.81 -2.63 22.29
N GLY A 45 -7.49 -1.64 21.48
CA GLY A 45 -8.29 -1.15 20.37
C GLY A 45 -8.16 -1.97 19.10
N LYS A 46 -9.16 -1.90 18.21
CA LYS A 46 -9.13 -2.56 16.90
C LYS A 46 -7.95 -2.08 16.08
N LYS A 47 -7.21 -3.00 15.45
CA LYS A 47 -6.14 -2.64 14.54
C LYS A 47 -6.72 -2.26 13.18
N ILE A 48 -6.35 -1.08 12.70
CA ILE A 48 -6.96 -0.44 11.52
C ILE A 48 -5.94 -0.30 10.40
N LEU A 49 -6.35 -0.64 9.17
CA LEU A 49 -5.60 -0.38 7.95
C LEU A 49 -6.39 0.58 7.05
N VAL A 50 -5.72 1.54 6.43
CA VAL A 50 -6.26 2.32 5.31
C VAL A 50 -5.57 1.85 4.03
N ALA A 51 -6.25 1.01 3.27
CA ALA A 51 -5.81 0.58 1.94
C ALA A 51 -6.48 1.45 0.87
N TYR A 52 -5.71 1.99 -0.07
CA TYR A 52 -6.29 2.87 -1.09
C TYR A 52 -5.59 2.75 -2.43
N PHE A 53 -6.37 2.89 -3.51
CA PHE A 53 -5.87 3.15 -4.86
C PHE A 53 -6.09 4.63 -5.20
N SER A 54 -5.08 5.28 -5.75
CA SER A 54 -5.18 6.67 -6.20
C SER A 54 -4.35 6.88 -7.46
N HIS A 55 -4.96 7.42 -8.52
CA HIS A 55 -4.28 7.71 -9.78
C HIS A 55 -3.77 9.16 -9.82
N THR A 56 -4.58 10.12 -9.39
CA THR A 56 -4.30 11.56 -9.46
C THR A 56 -4.01 12.22 -8.10
N GLY A 57 -3.92 11.42 -7.02
CA GLY A 57 -3.66 11.90 -5.66
C GLY A 57 -4.92 12.27 -4.86
N ASN A 58 -6.10 12.36 -5.46
CA ASN A 58 -7.32 12.76 -4.74
C ASN A 58 -7.71 11.78 -3.65
N THR A 59 -7.79 10.49 -3.96
CA THR A 59 -8.09 9.44 -2.97
C THR A 59 -6.98 9.34 -1.92
N GLU A 60 -5.73 9.56 -2.31
CA GLU A 60 -4.57 9.57 -1.41
C GLU A 60 -4.69 10.64 -0.32
N LYS A 61 -5.09 11.87 -0.68
CA LYS A 61 -5.32 12.95 0.31
C LYS A 61 -6.37 12.55 1.36
N VAL A 62 -7.48 11.93 0.91
CA VAL A 62 -8.52 11.44 1.82
C VAL A 62 -8.00 10.30 2.69
N ALA A 63 -7.25 9.36 2.13
CA ALA A 63 -6.64 8.25 2.87
C ALA A 63 -5.69 8.74 3.97
N GLN A 64 -4.84 9.73 3.66
CA GLN A 64 -3.94 10.36 4.63
C GLN A 64 -4.69 11.09 5.75
N LEU A 65 -5.81 11.75 5.43
CA LEU A 65 -6.67 12.35 6.44
C LEU A 65 -7.26 11.30 7.38
N ILE A 66 -7.81 10.20 6.83
CA ILE A 66 -8.35 9.09 7.63
C ILE A 66 -7.25 8.51 8.51
N GLN A 67 -6.06 8.25 7.97
CA GLN A 67 -4.92 7.78 8.73
C GLN A 67 -4.59 8.70 9.89
N SER A 68 -4.48 10.01 9.65
CA SER A 68 -4.11 10.99 10.68
C SER A 68 -5.13 11.08 11.83
N LYS A 69 -6.41 10.81 11.54
CA LYS A 69 -7.50 10.87 12.53
C LYS A 69 -7.70 9.57 13.30
N THR A 70 -7.31 8.44 12.71
CA THR A 70 -7.54 7.11 13.30
C THR A 70 -6.28 6.46 13.86
N GLY A 71 -5.09 6.98 13.51
CA GLY A 71 -3.81 6.32 13.83
C GLY A 71 -3.59 5.01 13.08
N ALA A 72 -4.35 4.76 12.01
CA ALA A 72 -4.29 3.54 11.22
C ALA A 72 -2.95 3.37 10.49
N ASP A 73 -2.58 2.12 10.20
CA ASP A 73 -1.56 1.84 9.19
C ASP A 73 -2.09 2.22 7.80
N ILE A 74 -1.21 2.61 6.88
CA ILE A 74 -1.61 3.02 5.53
C ILE A 74 -0.93 2.16 4.46
N PHE A 75 -1.68 1.77 3.43
CA PHE A 75 -1.19 0.96 2.32
C PHE A 75 -1.72 1.48 0.98
N LYS A 76 -0.80 1.82 0.08
CA LYS A 76 -1.15 2.23 -1.29
C LYS A 76 -1.23 1.00 -2.18
N ILE A 77 -2.39 0.77 -2.76
CA ILE A 77 -2.62 -0.24 -3.79
C ILE A 77 -2.04 0.29 -5.10
N GLU A 78 -0.95 -0.30 -5.55
CA GLU A 78 -0.28 0.08 -6.80
C GLU A 78 -0.22 -1.12 -7.74
N THR A 79 -0.49 -0.89 -9.03
CA THR A 79 -0.32 -1.91 -10.06
C THR A 79 1.14 -2.05 -10.46
N ALA A 80 1.58 -3.26 -10.78
CA ALA A 80 2.94 -3.54 -11.23
C ALA A 80 3.27 -2.78 -12.52
N THR A 81 2.30 -2.65 -13.43
CA THR A 81 2.34 -1.77 -14.59
C THR A 81 1.50 -0.54 -14.28
N PRO A 82 2.08 0.65 -14.17
CA PRO A 82 1.31 1.86 -13.89
C PRO A 82 0.27 2.15 -14.98
N TYR A 83 -0.87 2.70 -14.55
CA TYR A 83 -1.85 3.23 -15.52
C TYR A 83 -1.28 4.40 -16.30
N PRO A 84 -1.68 4.60 -17.57
CA PRO A 84 -1.26 5.75 -18.37
C PRO A 84 -1.55 7.07 -17.67
N SER A 85 -0.71 8.09 -17.88
CA SER A 85 -0.96 9.44 -17.36
C SER A 85 -2.00 10.21 -18.19
N VAL A 86 -2.23 9.79 -19.42
CA VAL A 86 -3.21 10.41 -20.33
C VAL A 86 -4.60 9.94 -19.97
N TYR A 87 -5.48 10.87 -19.63
CA TYR A 87 -6.84 10.59 -19.16
C TYR A 87 -7.62 9.62 -20.06
N ARG A 88 -7.60 9.86 -21.37
CA ARG A 88 -8.31 9.03 -22.35
C ARG A 88 -7.81 7.58 -22.35
N GLU A 89 -6.51 7.38 -22.33
CA GLU A 89 -5.89 6.05 -22.32
C GLU A 89 -6.23 5.30 -21.03
N THR A 90 -6.15 5.99 -19.90
CA THR A 90 -6.57 5.43 -18.61
C THR A 90 -8.04 5.03 -18.62
N THR A 91 -8.90 5.89 -19.19
CA THR A 91 -10.34 5.64 -19.24
C THR A 91 -10.67 4.42 -20.09
N GLU A 92 -10.07 4.27 -21.27
CA GLU A 92 -10.28 3.11 -22.16
C GLU A 92 -9.72 1.82 -21.51
N LEU A 93 -8.52 1.87 -20.94
CA LEU A 93 -7.94 0.72 -20.23
C LEU A 93 -8.85 0.27 -19.06
N ALA A 94 -9.29 1.20 -18.22
CA ALA A 94 -10.16 0.89 -17.10
C ALA A 94 -11.51 0.30 -17.54
N LYS A 95 -12.07 0.78 -18.66
CA LYS A 95 -13.28 0.22 -19.27
C LYS A 95 -13.07 -1.22 -19.70
N GLN A 96 -11.96 -1.49 -20.37
CA GLN A 96 -11.61 -2.84 -20.82
C GLN A 96 -11.37 -3.79 -19.64
N GLU A 97 -10.60 -3.36 -18.63
CA GLU A 97 -10.36 -4.13 -17.41
C GLU A 97 -11.67 -4.50 -16.70
N LYS A 98 -12.62 -3.57 -16.61
CA LYS A 98 -13.94 -3.85 -16.04
C LYS A 98 -14.69 -4.88 -16.88
N ALA A 99 -14.74 -4.72 -18.19
CA ALA A 99 -15.45 -5.64 -19.10
C ALA A 99 -14.88 -7.06 -19.01
N ASP A 100 -13.57 -7.21 -18.92
CA ASP A 100 -12.87 -8.48 -18.82
C ASP A 100 -12.84 -9.05 -17.39
N ASN A 101 -13.38 -8.32 -16.41
CA ASN A 101 -13.23 -8.64 -14.99
C ASN A 101 -11.74 -8.90 -14.63
N ALA A 102 -10.85 -8.08 -15.16
CA ALA A 102 -9.40 -8.24 -15.06
C ALA A 102 -8.88 -8.17 -13.61
N ARG A 103 -7.70 -8.72 -13.42
CA ARG A 103 -6.97 -8.65 -12.14
C ARG A 103 -5.55 -8.16 -12.40
N PRO A 104 -5.36 -6.84 -12.60
CA PRO A 104 -4.04 -6.30 -12.83
C PRO A 104 -3.11 -6.64 -11.66
N ALA A 105 -1.92 -7.13 -11.97
CA ALA A 105 -0.95 -7.51 -10.93
C ALA A 105 -0.59 -6.30 -10.05
N LEU A 106 -0.50 -6.51 -8.75
CA LEU A 106 -0.09 -5.49 -7.79
C LEU A 106 1.43 -5.52 -7.58
N LYS A 107 1.99 -4.35 -7.31
CA LYS A 107 3.43 -4.14 -7.10
C LYS A 107 3.90 -4.67 -5.75
N ASN A 108 3.07 -4.56 -4.74
CA ASN A 108 3.37 -4.88 -3.34
C ASN A 108 2.17 -5.52 -2.65
N LYS A 109 2.39 -6.03 -1.45
CA LYS A 109 1.38 -6.72 -0.62
C LYS A 109 1.42 -6.18 0.80
N VAL A 110 0.28 -6.29 1.50
CA VAL A 110 0.24 -6.16 2.95
C VAL A 110 0.77 -7.46 3.55
N GLU A 111 1.86 -7.41 4.30
CA GLU A 111 2.55 -8.63 4.78
C GLU A 111 1.71 -9.43 5.79
N ASN A 112 0.99 -8.76 6.66
CA ASN A 112 0.18 -9.41 7.70
C ASN A 112 -1.24 -8.82 7.76
N MET A 113 -2.08 -9.15 6.77
CA MET A 113 -3.48 -8.72 6.73
C MET A 113 -4.29 -9.26 7.90
N ALA A 114 -3.91 -10.42 8.45
CA ALA A 114 -4.63 -11.06 9.54
C ALA A 114 -4.69 -10.20 10.83
N GLN A 115 -3.71 -9.32 11.04
CA GLN A 115 -3.66 -8.47 12.23
C GLN A 115 -4.72 -7.36 12.29
N TYR A 116 -5.34 -7.02 11.15
CA TYR A 116 -6.30 -5.91 11.09
C TYR A 116 -7.73 -6.39 11.29
N ASP A 117 -8.47 -5.69 12.14
CA ASP A 117 -9.89 -5.90 12.41
C ASP A 117 -10.76 -5.07 11.47
N VAL A 118 -10.28 -3.85 11.15
CA VAL A 118 -10.96 -2.87 10.31
C VAL A 118 -10.06 -2.48 9.16
N VAL A 119 -10.59 -2.53 7.93
CA VAL A 119 -9.88 -2.10 6.73
C VAL A 119 -10.71 -1.04 6.00
N PHE A 120 -10.23 0.18 6.02
CA PHE A 120 -10.73 1.20 5.10
C PHE A 120 -10.25 0.89 3.68
N VAL A 121 -11.15 0.96 2.71
CA VAL A 121 -10.81 0.75 1.30
C VAL A 121 -11.21 1.97 0.49
N GLY A 122 -10.19 2.68 -0.02
CA GLY A 122 -10.35 3.93 -0.76
C GLY A 122 -10.07 3.79 -2.25
N TYR A 123 -10.91 4.39 -3.09
CA TYR A 123 -10.76 4.33 -4.54
C TYR A 123 -11.46 5.48 -5.27
N PRO A 124 -11.00 5.85 -6.48
CA PRO A 124 -11.82 6.67 -7.38
C PRO A 124 -12.92 5.83 -8.02
N ILE A 125 -14.07 6.42 -8.30
CA ILE A 125 -15.09 5.73 -9.12
C ILE A 125 -14.65 5.79 -10.59
N TRP A 126 -14.41 4.61 -11.17
CA TRP A 126 -14.13 4.42 -12.59
C TRP A 126 -15.21 3.53 -13.22
N TRP A 127 -15.91 4.04 -14.22
CA TRP A 127 -16.97 3.29 -14.88
C TRP A 127 -18.00 2.69 -13.92
N TYR A 128 -18.44 3.50 -12.94
CA TYR A 128 -19.47 3.13 -11.94
C TYR A 128 -19.03 2.05 -10.94
N THR A 129 -17.74 1.78 -10.82
CA THR A 129 -17.17 0.85 -9.84
C THR A 129 -15.81 1.30 -9.33
N ALA A 130 -15.18 0.55 -8.44
CA ALA A 130 -13.78 0.73 -8.10
C ALA A 130 -12.87 0.21 -9.24
N PRO A 131 -11.64 0.74 -9.40
CA PRO A 131 -10.65 0.19 -10.32
C PRO A 131 -10.37 -1.29 -10.06
N MET A 132 -10.09 -2.05 -11.11
CA MET A 132 -9.89 -3.51 -11.00
C MET A 132 -8.67 -3.89 -10.14
N ALA A 133 -7.72 -2.97 -9.92
CA ALA A 133 -6.66 -3.11 -8.92
C ALA A 133 -7.20 -3.34 -7.50
N VAL A 134 -8.36 -2.74 -7.15
CA VAL A 134 -9.03 -2.97 -5.85
C VAL A 134 -9.62 -4.37 -5.79
N ALA A 135 -10.14 -4.89 -6.89
CA ALA A 135 -10.60 -6.29 -6.98
C ALA A 135 -9.42 -7.27 -6.79
N THR A 136 -8.26 -6.98 -7.41
CA THR A 136 -7.04 -7.78 -7.19
C THR A 136 -6.60 -7.75 -5.73
N PHE A 137 -6.68 -6.58 -5.09
CA PHE A 137 -6.38 -6.44 -3.66
C PHE A 137 -7.32 -7.31 -2.82
N ALA A 138 -8.62 -7.26 -3.08
CA ALA A 138 -9.60 -8.06 -2.38
C ALA A 138 -9.38 -9.57 -2.55
N ASP A 139 -9.04 -10.02 -3.77
CA ASP A 139 -8.76 -11.43 -4.05
C ASP A 139 -7.43 -11.92 -3.39
N GLY A 140 -6.57 -11.00 -2.98
CA GLY A 140 -5.26 -11.31 -2.41
C GLY A 140 -5.26 -11.72 -0.94
N TYR A 141 -6.38 -11.57 -0.22
CA TYR A 141 -6.46 -11.79 1.23
C TYR A 141 -7.79 -12.37 1.67
N ASP A 142 -7.79 -12.99 2.86
CA ASP A 142 -9.00 -13.38 3.56
C ASP A 142 -9.53 -12.20 4.40
N PHE A 143 -10.74 -11.75 4.08
CA PHE A 143 -11.44 -10.70 4.81
C PHE A 143 -12.54 -11.24 5.73
N SER A 144 -12.61 -12.56 5.94
CA SER A 144 -13.62 -13.16 6.81
C SER A 144 -13.52 -12.60 8.23
N GLY A 145 -14.66 -12.15 8.75
CA GLY A 145 -14.75 -11.56 10.10
C GLY A 145 -14.21 -10.14 10.24
N LYS A 146 -13.62 -9.57 9.19
CA LYS A 146 -13.15 -8.18 9.21
C LYS A 146 -14.27 -7.20 8.86
N THR A 147 -14.16 -5.97 9.34
CA THR A 147 -15.00 -4.86 8.89
C THR A 147 -14.29 -4.12 7.76
N VAL A 148 -14.92 -4.04 6.60
CA VAL A 148 -14.42 -3.25 5.46
C VAL A 148 -15.28 -2.00 5.34
N ILE A 149 -14.67 -0.82 5.45
CA ILE A 149 -15.35 0.47 5.37
C ILE A 149 -14.85 1.18 4.10
N THR A 150 -15.77 1.49 3.18
CA THR A 150 -15.37 2.08 1.91
C THR A 150 -15.39 3.60 1.94
N PHE A 151 -14.52 4.21 1.15
CA PHE A 151 -14.62 5.63 0.80
C PHE A 151 -14.20 5.81 -0.66
N CYS A 152 -14.81 6.75 -1.33
CA CYS A 152 -14.46 7.00 -2.71
C CYS A 152 -14.30 8.49 -3.02
N THR A 153 -13.58 8.78 -4.11
CA THR A 153 -13.54 10.08 -4.75
C THR A 153 -14.20 9.99 -6.13
N SER A 154 -14.98 10.97 -6.48
CA SER A 154 -15.69 10.99 -7.78
C SER A 154 -16.08 12.40 -8.15
N GLY A 155 -16.03 12.70 -9.45
CA GLY A 155 -16.56 13.96 -9.99
C GLY A 155 -18.08 14.08 -9.94
N GLY A 156 -18.83 12.95 -9.79
CA GLY A 156 -20.29 12.97 -9.82
C GLY A 156 -20.96 11.71 -9.29
N SER A 157 -20.39 10.53 -9.58
CA SER A 157 -20.98 9.24 -9.20
C SER A 157 -21.04 9.06 -7.69
N PRO A 158 -22.16 8.61 -7.12
CA PRO A 158 -22.25 8.23 -5.72
C PRO A 158 -21.49 6.94 -5.43
N ILE A 159 -21.10 6.73 -4.16
CA ILE A 159 -20.38 5.51 -3.74
C ILE A 159 -21.23 4.25 -3.95
N SER A 160 -22.53 4.36 -3.81
CA SER A 160 -23.50 3.25 -3.96
C SER A 160 -23.42 2.54 -5.32
N GLU A 161 -22.94 3.20 -6.38
CA GLU A 161 -22.75 2.55 -7.67
C GLU A 161 -21.68 1.45 -7.64
N SER A 162 -20.67 1.59 -6.79
CA SER A 162 -19.60 0.59 -6.63
C SER A 162 -19.92 -0.49 -5.59
N THR A 163 -20.87 -0.28 -4.72
CA THR A 163 -21.19 -1.16 -3.58
C THR A 163 -21.49 -2.61 -4.00
N PRO A 164 -22.22 -2.89 -5.09
CA PRO A 164 -22.46 -4.28 -5.51
C PRO A 164 -21.18 -5.05 -5.84
N ASP A 165 -20.22 -4.40 -6.53
CA ASP A 165 -18.95 -5.01 -6.86
C ASP A 165 -18.06 -5.18 -5.61
N ILE A 166 -18.03 -4.19 -4.75
CA ILE A 166 -17.29 -4.25 -3.48
C ILE A 166 -17.79 -5.42 -2.62
N ASN A 167 -19.09 -5.58 -2.45
CA ASN A 167 -19.66 -6.71 -1.70
C ASN A 167 -19.30 -8.07 -2.33
N LYS A 168 -19.22 -8.13 -3.66
CA LYS A 168 -18.80 -9.33 -4.37
C LYS A 168 -17.33 -9.66 -4.19
N TRP A 169 -16.47 -8.64 -4.11
CA TRP A 169 -15.01 -8.83 -3.99
C TRP A 169 -14.57 -9.12 -2.56
N PHE A 170 -15.09 -8.40 -1.57
CA PHE A 170 -14.73 -8.55 -0.15
C PHE A 170 -15.59 -9.60 0.56
N LYS A 171 -15.53 -10.84 0.06
CA LYS A 171 -16.33 -11.96 0.56
C LYS A 171 -16.00 -12.26 2.03
N GLY A 172 -17.05 -12.52 2.82
CA GLY A 172 -16.90 -12.83 4.25
C GLY A 172 -16.66 -11.63 5.16
N ALA A 173 -16.42 -10.45 4.61
CA ALA A 173 -16.32 -9.22 5.38
C ALA A 173 -17.70 -8.64 5.74
N ASN A 174 -17.74 -7.91 6.86
CA ASN A 174 -18.81 -6.97 7.14
C ASN A 174 -18.52 -5.67 6.36
N VAL A 175 -19.10 -5.53 5.16
CA VAL A 175 -18.88 -4.34 4.32
C VAL A 175 -19.83 -3.22 4.72
N ILE A 176 -19.25 -2.07 5.06
CA ILE A 176 -19.97 -0.83 5.39
C ILE A 176 -19.75 0.16 4.24
N GLU A 177 -20.82 0.54 3.57
CA GLU A 177 -20.77 1.66 2.63
C GLU A 177 -20.50 2.96 3.38
N GLY A 178 -19.39 3.60 3.03
CA GLY A 178 -18.95 4.81 3.71
C GLY A 178 -19.32 6.09 2.96
N ILE A 179 -18.33 6.87 2.56
CA ILE A 179 -18.53 8.22 2.04
C ILE A 179 -17.96 8.41 0.63
N ARG A 180 -18.65 9.22 -0.20
CA ARG A 180 -17.98 9.91 -1.30
C ARG A 180 -17.35 11.17 -0.74
N ALA A 181 -16.04 11.17 -0.62
CA ALA A 181 -15.26 12.26 -0.06
C ALA A 181 -14.68 13.17 -1.15
N TYR A 182 -14.53 14.42 -0.81
CA TYR A 182 -13.81 15.39 -1.63
C TYR A 182 -12.47 15.72 -0.94
N PRO A 183 -11.36 15.71 -1.66
CA PRO A 183 -10.03 15.89 -1.05
C PRO A 183 -9.84 17.25 -0.35
N ASP A 184 -10.65 18.25 -0.71
CA ASP A 184 -10.58 19.58 -0.15
C ASP A 184 -11.69 19.84 0.90
N ASP A 185 -12.64 18.91 1.11
CA ASP A 185 -13.66 18.97 2.16
C ASP A 185 -13.28 18.00 3.31
N THR A 186 -12.34 18.44 4.13
CA THR A 186 -11.89 17.68 5.29
C THR A 186 -12.94 17.57 6.37
N ALA A 187 -13.78 18.59 6.53
CA ALA A 187 -14.79 18.65 7.58
C ALA A 187 -15.89 17.58 7.41
N ALA A 188 -16.33 17.32 6.17
CA ALA A 188 -17.28 16.25 5.90
C ALA A 188 -16.69 14.86 6.21
N THR A 189 -15.42 14.64 5.84
CA THR A 189 -14.71 13.38 6.13
C THR A 189 -14.52 13.19 7.64
N GLU A 190 -14.11 14.22 8.37
CA GLU A 190 -13.95 14.16 9.83
C GLU A 190 -15.28 13.88 10.54
N LYS A 191 -16.36 14.56 10.13
CA LYS A 191 -17.69 14.32 10.68
C LYS A 191 -18.17 12.88 10.44
N TRP A 192 -17.92 12.35 9.26
CA TRP A 192 -18.23 10.96 8.94
C TRP A 192 -17.43 9.99 9.83
N LEU A 193 -16.10 10.19 9.96
CA LEU A 193 -15.25 9.38 10.83
C LEU A 193 -15.70 9.37 12.29
N ALA A 194 -16.09 10.54 12.82
CA ALA A 194 -16.60 10.67 14.19
C ALA A 194 -17.90 9.89 14.44
N GLY A 195 -18.65 9.58 13.39
CA GLY A 195 -19.86 8.75 13.46
C GLY A 195 -19.59 7.25 13.38
N LEU A 196 -18.34 6.82 13.11
CA LEU A 196 -17.97 5.41 13.06
C LEU A 196 -17.58 4.93 14.47
N ASN A 197 -18.11 3.79 14.89
CA ASN A 197 -17.71 3.10 16.13
C ASN A 197 -16.51 2.19 15.82
N LEU A 198 -15.32 2.78 15.77
CA LEU A 198 -14.07 2.08 15.46
C LEU A 198 -13.47 1.38 16.67
#